data_38ada7f3e46767c079e0cb2c8f0b1dc0
#
_entry.id   38ada7f3e46767c079e0cb2c8f0b1dc0
#
_cell.length_a   1.000
_cell.length_b   1.000
_cell.length_c   1.000
_cell.angle_alpha   90.00
_cell.angle_beta   90.00
_cell.angle_gamma   90.00
#
_symmetry.space_group_name_H-M   'P 1'
#
loop_
_entity.id
_entity.type
_entity.pdbx_description
1 polymer ?
#
loop_
_entity_poly.entity_id
_entity_poly.type
_entity_poly.pdbx_seq_one_letter_code
_entity_poly.pdbx_strand_id
1 'polypeptide(L)'
;MKNKLLLMIFMALFVSQSSANAQSISYPCSIVLEPVNEIPNISGTALITKIKKPYTDQPGSPARERTGVGVYADWMPMPSAFGDFDQYEGFAQIPSEISWRIKMYVVKEDQPSWFGGSPWVGKFDEISAELSAETIVSLRLSNSRTNRLGPAVLQSTLKGCVK
;
A
#
# COMPACT_ATOMS: atom_id res chain seq x y z
N MET A 1 17.19 47.06 -31.20
CA MET A 1 17.04 45.71 -31.73
C MET A 1 17.75 44.62 -30.89
N LYS A 2 18.77 44.92 -30.08
CA LYS A 2 19.49 43.95 -29.22
C LYS A 2 18.68 43.37 -28.09
N ASN A 3 17.71 44.09 -27.51
CA ASN A 3 16.93 43.65 -26.36
C ASN A 3 15.81 42.63 -26.70
N LYS A 4 15.33 42.58 -27.96
CA LYS A 4 14.32 41.63 -28.39
C LYS A 4 14.90 40.24 -28.61
N LEU A 5 16.18 40.15 -29.01
CA LEU A 5 16.88 38.88 -29.23
C LEU A 5 17.16 38.17 -27.86
N LEU A 6 17.51 38.94 -26.84
CA LEU A 6 17.78 38.42 -25.51
C LEU A 6 16.51 37.83 -24.85
N LEU A 7 15.33 38.43 -25.08
CA LEU A 7 14.05 37.97 -24.55
C LEU A 7 13.60 36.65 -25.20
N MET A 8 13.88 36.46 -26.49
CA MET A 8 13.57 35.17 -27.16
C MET A 8 14.44 33.99 -26.70
N ILE A 9 15.71 34.26 -26.36
CA ILE A 9 16.59 33.20 -25.82
C ILE A 9 16.17 32.77 -24.42
N PHE A 10 15.66 33.70 -23.60
CA PHE A 10 15.17 33.37 -22.25
C PHE A 10 13.85 32.56 -22.26
N MET A 11 13.01 32.72 -23.29
CA MET A 11 11.76 31.98 -23.42
C MET A 11 11.94 30.54 -23.94
N ALA A 12 13.04 30.26 -24.63
CA ALA A 12 13.36 28.92 -25.15
C ALA A 12 13.92 27.97 -24.08
N LEU A 13 14.36 28.47 -22.93
CA LEU A 13 14.96 27.67 -21.85
C LEU A 13 13.93 27.07 -20.87
N PHE A 14 12.65 27.42 -20.97
CA PHE A 14 11.60 26.96 -20.03
C PHE A 14 10.75 25.78 -20.51
N VAL A 15 11.06 25.16 -21.66
CA VAL A 15 10.26 24.07 -22.22
C VAL A 15 11.02 22.73 -22.17
N SER A 16 11.84 22.50 -21.15
CA SER A 16 12.29 21.15 -20.83
C SER A 16 11.31 20.53 -19.84
N GLN A 17 10.09 20.26 -20.27
CA GLN A 17 9.19 19.40 -19.54
C GLN A 17 9.76 17.98 -19.63
N SER A 18 10.45 17.58 -18.58
CA SER A 18 10.79 16.18 -18.37
C SER A 18 9.47 15.40 -18.29
N SER A 19 9.11 14.72 -19.37
CA SER A 19 8.06 13.71 -19.34
C SER A 19 8.57 12.62 -18.41
N ALA A 20 8.16 12.67 -17.13
CA ALA A 20 8.34 11.57 -16.23
C ALA A 20 7.54 10.40 -16.84
N ASN A 21 8.25 9.44 -17.44
CA ASN A 21 7.65 8.19 -17.86
C ASN A 21 7.05 7.57 -16.59
N ALA A 22 5.73 7.61 -16.46
CA ALA A 22 5.02 6.91 -15.41
C ALA A 22 5.26 5.42 -15.64
N GLN A 23 6.19 4.85 -14.87
CA GLN A 23 6.49 3.42 -14.93
C GLN A 23 5.25 2.66 -14.47
N SER A 24 4.72 1.80 -15.35
CA SER A 24 3.53 1.02 -15.07
C SER A 24 3.82 -0.14 -14.12
N ILE A 25 2.91 -0.37 -13.18
CA ILE A 25 2.96 -1.53 -12.29
C ILE A 25 2.63 -2.80 -13.07
N SER A 26 3.44 -3.84 -12.87
CA SER A 26 3.18 -5.19 -13.37
C SER A 26 2.20 -5.92 -12.44
N TYR A 27 1.15 -6.51 -12.99
CA TYR A 27 0.16 -7.28 -12.23
C TYR A 27 0.12 -8.75 -12.70
N PRO A 28 -0.02 -9.74 -11.79
CA PRO A 28 0.08 -9.60 -10.34
C PRO A 28 1.51 -9.30 -9.90
N CYS A 29 1.67 -8.66 -8.75
CA CYS A 29 2.95 -8.41 -8.15
C CYS A 29 2.90 -8.66 -6.65
N SER A 30 4.00 -9.18 -6.08
CA SER A 30 4.17 -9.29 -4.63
C SER A 30 5.42 -8.53 -4.18
N ILE A 31 5.32 -7.88 -3.03
CA ILE A 31 6.41 -7.17 -2.38
C ILE A 31 6.59 -7.66 -0.96
N VAL A 32 7.83 -7.68 -0.49
CA VAL A 32 8.13 -7.88 0.92
C VAL A 32 7.91 -6.55 1.65
N LEU A 33 7.28 -6.62 2.81
CA LEU A 33 7.12 -5.48 3.72
C LEU A 33 8.24 -5.56 4.76
N GLU A 34 9.10 -4.56 4.75
CA GLU A 34 10.26 -4.48 5.63
C GLU A 34 9.89 -3.88 6.99
N PRO A 35 10.47 -4.36 8.09
CA PRO A 35 10.31 -3.74 9.40
C PRO A 35 10.76 -2.28 9.41
N VAL A 36 9.91 -1.39 9.95
CA VAL A 36 10.28 0.03 10.12
C VAL A 36 11.19 0.24 11.32
N ASN A 37 11.09 -0.64 12.32
CA ASN A 37 11.92 -0.66 13.52
C ASN A 37 12.52 -2.06 13.71
N GLU A 38 13.56 -2.16 14.54
CA GLU A 38 14.17 -3.45 14.89
C GLU A 38 13.24 -4.28 15.79
N ILE A 39 12.24 -4.90 15.21
CA ILE A 39 11.37 -5.87 15.87
C ILE A 39 11.79 -7.25 15.39
N PRO A 40 12.30 -8.13 16.27
CA PRO A 40 12.78 -9.44 15.86
C PRO A 40 11.68 -10.30 15.21
N ASN A 41 12.07 -11.03 14.19
CA ASN A 41 11.28 -12.10 13.54
C ASN A 41 9.99 -11.68 12.84
N ILE A 42 9.57 -10.43 12.86
CA ILE A 42 8.40 -10.01 12.10
C ILE A 42 8.68 -10.06 10.60
N SER A 43 7.70 -10.48 9.84
CA SER A 43 7.76 -10.49 8.39
C SER A 43 6.40 -10.18 7.79
N GLY A 44 6.40 -9.68 6.58
CA GLY A 44 5.15 -9.42 5.88
C GLY A 44 5.32 -9.36 4.37
N THR A 45 4.21 -9.51 3.69
CA THR A 45 4.14 -9.41 2.23
C THR A 45 2.85 -8.74 1.82
N ALA A 46 2.88 -8.06 0.69
CA ALA A 46 1.66 -7.59 0.05
C ALA A 46 1.57 -8.13 -1.37
N LEU A 47 0.39 -8.61 -1.74
CA LEU A 47 0.03 -9.05 -3.08
C LEU A 47 -0.86 -8.01 -3.74
N ILE A 48 -0.44 -7.50 -4.89
CA ILE A 48 -1.15 -6.51 -5.68
C ILE A 48 -1.69 -7.19 -6.94
N THR A 49 -3.00 -7.09 -7.19
CA THR A 49 -3.66 -7.79 -8.30
C THR A 49 -4.65 -6.87 -9.02
N LYS A 50 -4.85 -7.10 -10.32
CA LYS A 50 -6.01 -6.58 -11.04
C LYS A 50 -7.13 -7.63 -11.02
N ILE A 51 -8.33 -7.19 -10.70
CA ILE A 51 -9.52 -8.05 -10.62
C ILE A 51 -10.68 -7.41 -11.38
N LYS A 52 -11.56 -8.23 -11.92
CA LYS A 52 -12.82 -7.77 -12.51
C LYS A 52 -13.95 -8.01 -11.51
N LYS A 53 -14.61 -6.94 -11.10
CA LYS A 53 -15.76 -7.00 -10.18
C LYS A 53 -17.02 -6.54 -10.88
N PRO A 54 -18.14 -7.24 -10.75
CA PRO A 54 -19.42 -6.77 -11.27
C PRO A 54 -19.85 -5.50 -10.51
N TYR A 55 -20.64 -4.65 -11.19
CA TYR A 55 -21.22 -3.46 -10.56
C TYR A 55 -22.28 -3.80 -9.52
N THR A 56 -22.98 -4.90 -9.71
CA THR A 56 -24.01 -5.42 -8.80
C THR A 56 -23.90 -6.93 -8.69
N ASP A 57 -24.52 -7.51 -7.67
CA ASP A 57 -24.56 -8.97 -7.46
C ASP A 57 -25.54 -9.69 -8.42
N GLN A 58 -26.18 -8.98 -9.34
CA GLN A 58 -27.09 -9.58 -10.30
C GLN A 58 -26.32 -10.31 -11.42
N PRO A 59 -26.80 -11.49 -11.85
CA PRO A 59 -26.25 -12.19 -13.01
C PRO A 59 -26.24 -11.29 -14.25
N GLY A 60 -25.10 -11.26 -14.97
CA GLY A 60 -24.95 -10.44 -16.18
C GLY A 60 -24.61 -8.97 -15.92
N SER A 61 -24.42 -8.56 -14.66
CA SER A 61 -23.93 -7.20 -14.35
C SER A 61 -22.60 -6.91 -15.05
N PRO A 62 -22.44 -5.74 -15.70
CA PRO A 62 -21.18 -5.34 -16.28
C PRO A 62 -20.05 -5.37 -15.24
N ALA A 63 -18.87 -5.82 -15.63
CA ALA A 63 -17.71 -5.85 -14.77
C ALA A 63 -16.87 -4.59 -14.92
N ARG A 64 -16.29 -4.14 -13.82
CA ARG A 64 -15.31 -3.07 -13.73
C ARG A 64 -13.97 -3.62 -13.25
N GLU A 65 -12.89 -3.06 -13.75
CA GLU A 65 -11.56 -3.38 -13.23
C GLU A 65 -11.30 -2.64 -11.92
N ARG A 66 -10.70 -3.34 -10.98
CA ARG A 66 -10.25 -2.82 -9.68
C ARG A 66 -8.88 -3.37 -9.36
N THR A 67 -8.12 -2.63 -8.56
CA THR A 67 -6.89 -3.14 -7.97
C THR A 67 -7.18 -3.67 -6.57
N GLY A 68 -6.73 -4.88 -6.31
CA GLY A 68 -6.75 -5.51 -4.99
C GLY A 68 -5.38 -5.43 -4.35
N VAL A 69 -5.35 -5.13 -3.05
CA VAL A 69 -4.16 -5.21 -2.20
C VAL A 69 -4.48 -6.17 -1.06
N GLY A 70 -3.79 -7.31 -1.04
CA GLY A 70 -3.81 -8.27 0.06
C GLY A 70 -2.54 -8.11 0.90
N VAL A 71 -2.66 -8.12 2.21
CA VAL A 71 -1.54 -8.03 3.15
C VAL A 71 -1.55 -9.28 4.03
N TYR A 72 -0.38 -9.89 4.16
CA TYR A 72 -0.09 -10.95 5.13
C TYR A 72 1.09 -10.50 5.99
N ALA A 73 1.00 -10.72 7.28
CA ALA A 73 2.09 -10.46 8.21
C ALA A 73 2.16 -11.59 9.23
N ASP A 74 3.36 -11.98 9.59
CA ASP A 74 3.65 -13.11 10.47
C ASP A 74 4.54 -12.70 11.65
N TRP A 75 4.49 -13.50 12.72
CA TRP A 75 5.24 -13.26 13.97
C TRP A 75 4.95 -11.89 14.60
N MET A 76 3.72 -11.39 14.41
CA MET A 76 3.32 -10.08 14.89
C MET A 76 3.08 -10.12 16.41
N PRO A 77 3.79 -9.27 17.20
CA PRO A 77 3.48 -9.08 18.61
C PRO A 77 2.03 -8.63 18.83
N MET A 78 1.52 -8.76 20.04
CA MET A 78 0.22 -8.17 20.38
C MET A 78 0.28 -6.64 20.18
N PRO A 79 -0.71 -6.01 19.51
CA PRO A 79 -0.70 -4.56 19.29
C PRO A 79 -0.55 -3.74 20.57
N SER A 80 -1.09 -4.23 21.69
CA SER A 80 -0.98 -3.62 23.02
C SER A 80 0.45 -3.53 23.57
N ALA A 81 1.40 -4.31 23.02
CA ALA A 81 2.80 -4.19 23.39
C ALA A 81 3.43 -2.85 22.94
N PHE A 82 2.78 -2.14 22.03
CA PHE A 82 3.22 -0.86 21.49
C PHE A 82 2.47 0.34 22.09
N GLY A 83 1.68 0.14 23.13
CA GLY A 83 0.90 1.18 23.78
C GLY A 83 -0.62 1.01 23.60
N ASP A 84 -1.34 2.12 23.49
CA ASP A 84 -2.81 2.11 23.38
C ASP A 84 -3.27 1.75 21.95
N PHE A 85 -2.98 0.50 21.56
CA PHE A 85 -3.40 -0.09 20.29
C PHE A 85 -3.97 -1.49 20.56
N ASP A 86 -4.98 -1.89 19.77
CA ASP A 86 -5.69 -3.17 19.97
C ASP A 86 -5.76 -4.01 18.68
N GLN A 87 -5.33 -3.45 17.53
CA GLN A 87 -5.32 -4.15 16.27
C GLN A 87 -4.23 -3.63 15.32
N TYR A 88 -3.99 -4.40 14.26
CA TYR A 88 -3.25 -3.95 13.10
C TYR A 88 -4.21 -3.58 11.98
N GLU A 89 -3.80 -2.63 11.15
CA GLU A 89 -4.44 -2.33 9.87
C GLU A 89 -3.41 -2.27 8.76
N GLY A 90 -3.74 -2.87 7.64
CA GLY A 90 -3.04 -2.63 6.39
C GLY A 90 -3.39 -1.24 5.87
N PHE A 91 -2.45 -0.63 5.17
CA PHE A 91 -2.60 0.72 4.63
C PHE A 91 -1.92 0.80 3.28
N ALA A 92 -2.64 1.23 2.26
CA ALA A 92 -2.11 1.52 0.95
C ALA A 92 -2.30 3.01 0.67
N GLN A 93 -1.26 3.68 0.15
CA GLN A 93 -1.26 5.13 -0.04
C GLN A 93 -0.53 5.53 -1.32
N ILE A 94 -1.19 6.32 -2.17
CA ILE A 94 -0.54 7.14 -3.16
C ILE A 94 -0.16 8.45 -2.47
N PRO A 95 1.13 8.78 -2.34
CA PRO A 95 1.58 9.97 -1.60
C PRO A 95 0.89 11.25 -2.08
N SER A 96 0.41 12.05 -1.15
CA SER A 96 -0.27 13.33 -1.39
C SER A 96 -1.61 13.26 -2.16
N GLU A 97 -2.12 12.05 -2.44
CA GLU A 97 -3.36 11.89 -3.21
C GLU A 97 -4.44 11.19 -2.38
N ILE A 98 -4.31 9.89 -2.18
CA ILE A 98 -5.35 9.06 -1.58
C ILE A 98 -4.76 7.90 -0.79
N SER A 99 -5.50 7.42 0.18
CA SER A 99 -5.13 6.25 0.96
C SER A 99 -6.33 5.34 1.23
N TRP A 100 -6.04 4.06 1.45
CA TRP A 100 -7.02 3.03 1.79
C TRP A 100 -6.58 2.29 3.04
N ARG A 101 -7.51 2.08 3.95
CA ARG A 101 -7.32 1.25 5.14
C ARG A 101 -7.80 -0.16 4.84
N ILE A 102 -7.00 -1.14 5.19
CA ILE A 102 -7.24 -2.56 4.95
C ILE A 102 -7.46 -3.21 6.31
N LYS A 103 -8.68 -3.63 6.59
CA LYS A 103 -8.98 -4.32 7.83
C LYS A 103 -8.21 -5.62 7.90
N MET A 104 -7.47 -5.82 8.98
CA MET A 104 -6.70 -7.03 9.23
C MET A 104 -7.39 -7.91 10.26
N TYR A 105 -7.17 -9.21 10.14
CA TYR A 105 -7.73 -10.22 11.04
C TYR A 105 -6.62 -11.16 11.48
N VAL A 106 -6.65 -11.54 12.74
CA VAL A 106 -5.79 -12.62 13.25
C VAL A 106 -6.20 -13.92 12.60
N VAL A 107 -5.23 -14.64 12.05
CA VAL A 107 -5.45 -16.02 11.60
C VAL A 107 -5.35 -16.90 12.85
N LYS A 108 -6.42 -17.66 13.11
CA LYS A 108 -6.41 -18.67 14.19
C LYS A 108 -5.63 -19.88 13.69
N GLU A 109 -4.57 -20.19 14.40
CA GLU A 109 -3.80 -21.42 14.18
C GLU A 109 -4.34 -22.53 15.08
N ASP A 110 -4.38 -23.76 14.57
CA ASP A 110 -4.79 -24.94 15.34
C ASP A 110 -3.79 -25.27 16.47
N GLN A 111 -2.54 -24.83 16.29
CA GLN A 111 -1.50 -24.95 17.30
C GLN A 111 -0.84 -23.57 17.48
N PRO A 112 -1.11 -22.90 18.61
CA PRO A 112 -0.48 -21.62 18.88
C PRO A 112 1.05 -21.77 18.99
N SER A 113 1.78 -20.89 18.34
CA SER A 113 3.24 -20.83 18.43
C SER A 113 3.67 -20.61 19.89
N TRP A 114 4.58 -21.46 20.38
CA TRP A 114 5.14 -21.35 21.75
C TRP A 114 5.98 -20.07 21.95
N PHE A 115 6.45 -19.45 20.87
CA PHE A 115 7.45 -18.38 20.94
C PHE A 115 7.07 -17.12 20.15
N GLY A 116 5.91 -17.06 19.54
CA GLY A 116 5.74 -16.03 18.55
C GLY A 116 4.43 -15.30 18.56
N GLY A 117 4.43 -14.25 17.79
CA GLY A 117 3.26 -13.48 17.46
C GLY A 117 2.29 -14.26 16.58
N SER A 118 1.11 -13.69 16.40
CA SER A 118 0.08 -14.27 15.55
C SER A 118 0.22 -13.78 14.11
N PRO A 119 -0.13 -14.62 13.11
CA PRO A 119 -0.27 -14.15 11.75
C PRO A 119 -1.52 -13.29 11.57
N TRP A 120 -1.40 -12.27 10.72
CA TRP A 120 -2.47 -11.33 10.38
C TRP A 120 -2.68 -11.29 8.88
N VAL A 121 -3.93 -11.24 8.45
CA VAL A 121 -4.29 -11.18 7.03
C VAL A 121 -5.39 -10.16 6.80
N GLY A 122 -5.31 -9.46 5.68
CA GLY A 122 -6.35 -8.54 5.24
C GLY A 122 -6.30 -8.30 3.74
N LYS A 123 -7.43 -7.86 3.19
CA LYS A 123 -7.55 -7.55 1.77
C LYS A 123 -8.50 -6.38 1.57
N PHE A 124 -8.15 -5.51 0.61
CA PHE A 124 -9.03 -4.50 0.07
C PHE A 124 -8.96 -4.54 -1.46
N ASP A 125 -10.09 -4.61 -2.15
CA ASP A 125 -10.16 -4.88 -3.58
C ASP A 125 -11.08 -3.92 -4.36
N GLU A 126 -11.23 -2.70 -3.86
CA GLU A 126 -12.05 -1.64 -4.47
C GLU A 126 -11.22 -0.44 -4.97
N ILE A 127 -9.90 -0.58 -5.08
CA ILE A 127 -9.05 0.52 -5.53
C ILE A 127 -9.32 0.78 -7.02
N SER A 128 -9.77 2.00 -7.32
CA SER A 128 -10.02 2.47 -8.69
C SER A 128 -8.89 3.35 -9.24
N ALA A 129 -8.06 3.90 -8.37
CA ALA A 129 -6.91 4.70 -8.78
C ALA A 129 -5.80 3.81 -9.33
N GLU A 130 -5.04 4.33 -10.29
CA GLU A 130 -3.81 3.67 -10.76
C GLU A 130 -2.72 3.81 -9.72
N LEU A 131 -2.14 2.66 -9.34
CA LEU A 131 -1.01 2.63 -8.43
C LEU A 131 0.29 2.92 -9.18
N SER A 132 1.22 3.59 -8.52
CA SER A 132 2.55 3.92 -9.05
C SER A 132 3.65 3.24 -8.25
N ALA A 133 4.88 3.30 -8.74
CA ALA A 133 6.07 2.83 -8.03
C ALA A 133 6.21 3.45 -6.62
N GLU A 134 5.75 4.67 -6.45
CA GLU A 134 5.83 5.42 -5.19
C GLU A 134 4.67 5.10 -4.23
N THR A 135 3.71 4.28 -4.65
CA THR A 135 2.64 3.81 -3.76
C THR A 135 3.24 3.04 -2.59
N ILE A 136 2.88 3.44 -1.39
CA ILE A 136 3.34 2.84 -0.13
C ILE A 136 2.31 1.83 0.32
N VAL A 137 2.76 0.61 0.66
CA VAL A 137 1.95 -0.37 1.39
C VAL A 137 2.59 -0.59 2.75
N SER A 138 1.80 -0.53 3.81
CA SER A 138 2.29 -0.70 5.17
C SER A 138 1.29 -1.47 6.05
N LEU A 139 1.82 -2.09 7.10
CA LEU A 139 1.07 -2.59 8.24
C LEU A 139 1.27 -1.61 9.39
N ARG A 140 0.19 -1.13 9.97
CA ARG A 140 0.20 -0.09 10.99
C ARG A 140 -0.54 -0.53 12.23
N LEU A 141 -0.12 -0.02 13.37
CA LEU A 141 -0.89 -0.11 14.61
C LEU A 141 -2.19 0.68 14.48
N SER A 142 -3.25 0.24 15.13
CA SER A 142 -4.54 0.94 15.15
C SER A 142 -5.25 0.74 16.49
N ASN A 143 -6.06 1.74 16.85
CA ASN A 143 -6.95 1.65 17.99
C ASN A 143 -8.40 1.67 17.49
N SER A 144 -9.11 0.54 17.62
CA SER A 144 -10.45 0.36 17.06
C SER A 144 -11.49 1.28 17.70
N ARG A 145 -11.33 1.63 19.00
CA ARG A 145 -12.28 2.46 19.74
C ARG A 145 -12.21 3.92 19.33
N THR A 146 -10.99 4.43 19.10
CA THR A 146 -10.76 5.82 18.75
C THR A 146 -10.60 6.03 17.24
N ASN A 147 -10.57 4.96 16.46
CA ASN A 147 -10.26 4.94 15.03
C ASN A 147 -8.90 5.58 14.71
N ARG A 148 -8.00 5.66 15.70
CA ARG A 148 -6.67 6.27 15.54
C ARG A 148 -5.73 5.29 14.86
N LEU A 149 -5.13 5.74 13.75
CA LEU A 149 -4.06 5.04 13.08
C LEU A 149 -2.71 5.42 13.72
N GLY A 150 -1.95 4.41 14.12
CA GLY A 150 -0.64 4.54 14.74
C GLY A 150 0.51 4.48 13.73
N PRO A 151 1.74 4.31 14.22
CA PRO A 151 2.93 4.17 13.37
C PRO A 151 2.88 2.91 12.50
N ALA A 152 3.61 2.93 11.39
CA ALA A 152 3.88 1.75 10.61
C ALA A 152 4.84 0.81 11.37
N VAL A 153 4.59 -0.48 11.25
CA VAL A 153 5.43 -1.56 11.80
C VAL A 153 6.18 -2.26 10.68
N LEU A 154 5.49 -2.49 9.56
CA LEU A 154 6.05 -3.01 8.32
C LEU A 154 5.69 -2.04 7.18
N GLN A 155 6.59 -1.86 6.21
CA GLN A 155 6.35 -0.97 5.08
C GLN A 155 7.20 -1.33 3.86
N SER A 156 6.68 -1.06 2.68
CA SER A 156 7.43 -1.05 1.41
C SER A 156 6.75 -0.16 0.38
N THR A 157 7.45 0.07 -0.75
CA THR A 157 6.88 0.73 -1.93
C THR A 157 6.70 -0.26 -3.07
N LEU A 158 5.92 0.10 -4.10
CA LEU A 158 5.71 -0.74 -5.27
C LEU A 158 6.85 -0.65 -6.30
N LYS A 159 8.01 -0.10 -5.95
CA LYS A 159 9.18 -0.03 -6.86
C LYS A 159 9.59 -1.38 -7.42
N GLY A 160 9.49 -2.44 -6.64
CA GLY A 160 9.76 -3.81 -7.08
C GLY A 160 8.75 -4.38 -8.07
N CYS A 161 7.61 -3.70 -8.29
CA CYS A 161 6.54 -4.10 -9.21
C CYS A 161 6.62 -3.44 -10.59
N VAL A 162 7.56 -2.57 -10.81
CA VAL A 162 7.71 -1.82 -12.08
C VAL A 162 8.38 -2.70 -13.13
N LYS A 163 7.92 -2.56 -14.38
CA LYS A 163 8.56 -3.14 -15.56
C LYS A 163 9.42 -2.12 -16.27
#